data_d50a13c59c673c1cdddff11fe8253309
#
_entry.id   d50a13c59c673c1cdddff11fe8253309
#
_cell.length_a   1.000
_cell.length_b   1.000
_cell.length_c   1.000
_cell.angle_alpha   90.00
_cell.angle_beta   90.00
_cell.angle_gamma   90.00
#
_symmetry.space_group_name_H-M   'P 1'
#
loop_
_entity.id
_entity.type
_entity.pdbx_description
1 polymer ?
#
loop_
_entity_poly.entity_id
_entity_poly.type
_entity_poly.pdbx_seq_one_letter_code
_entity_poly.pdbx_strand_id
1 'polypeptide(L)'
;MSHVCREKLKPEEDLGGIMEGKKDFEEIRVGEKIKALREQKGLSLKDVADLTGFSTALLSQMENHLISPSLGTIIKLARSLGVRVGDFLGETQGEPFTIVRKDERKNISRFASKDGVKYGYSYESLGFDKKDRHMEPFIVTLEPATVKAAKTSVHEGEEFIFVLEGEMEVILGNHTDVLYPGDSIYYDSTIPHRVQCHQDKVTKILAVLYAASS
;
A
#
# COMPACT_ATOMS: atom_id res chain seq x y z
N MET A 1 1.09 -50.11 -2.01
CA MET A 1 2.47 -50.30 -1.54
C MET A 1 3.40 -49.74 -2.59
N SER A 2 3.91 -48.54 -2.41
CA SER A 2 5.01 -48.00 -3.22
C SER A 2 5.92 -47.21 -2.29
N HIS A 3 7.14 -47.72 -2.15
CA HIS A 3 8.22 -47.12 -1.38
C HIS A 3 8.73 -45.86 -2.08
N VAL A 4 8.72 -44.73 -1.41
CA VAL A 4 9.49 -43.56 -1.82
C VAL A 4 10.84 -43.62 -1.10
N CYS A 5 11.90 -43.77 -1.91
CA CYS A 5 13.29 -43.73 -1.48
C CYS A 5 13.64 -42.35 -0.90
N ARG A 6 14.13 -42.33 0.33
CA ARG A 6 14.86 -41.20 0.91
C ARG A 6 16.32 -41.30 0.49
N GLU A 7 16.77 -40.42 -0.39
CA GLU A 7 18.20 -40.21 -0.62
C GLU A 7 18.84 -39.48 0.54
N LYS A 8 19.96 -40.01 0.99
CA LYS A 8 20.80 -39.45 2.07
C LYS A 8 21.64 -38.30 1.51
N LEU A 9 21.50 -37.15 2.08
CA LEU A 9 22.37 -35.99 1.87
C LEU A 9 23.77 -36.25 2.47
N LYS A 10 24.81 -35.97 1.69
CA LYS A 10 26.22 -35.96 2.11
C LYS A 10 26.55 -34.65 2.82
N PRO A 11 27.55 -34.59 3.70
CA PRO A 11 27.87 -33.40 4.48
C PRO A 11 28.63 -32.34 3.68
N GLU A 12 28.48 -31.15 4.15
CA GLU A 12 28.93 -29.82 3.72
C GLU A 12 30.43 -29.77 3.36
N GLU A 13 30.75 -29.16 2.22
CA GLU A 13 32.01 -28.48 1.97
C GLU A 13 31.84 -26.98 2.17
N ASP A 14 32.62 -26.47 3.08
CA ASP A 14 32.80 -25.05 3.42
C ASP A 14 33.33 -24.28 2.19
N LEU A 15 32.52 -23.36 1.66
CA LEU A 15 32.95 -22.37 0.66
C LEU A 15 32.58 -20.99 1.15
N GLY A 16 33.63 -20.28 1.53
CA GLY A 16 33.68 -18.95 2.06
C GLY A 16 32.84 -17.88 1.37
N GLY A 17 32.43 -16.97 2.23
CA GLY A 17 32.28 -15.55 1.93
C GLY A 17 31.35 -15.18 0.78
N ILE A 18 30.04 -15.33 0.93
CA ILE A 18 29.09 -14.58 0.09
C ILE A 18 28.80 -13.28 0.83
N MET A 19 29.38 -12.19 0.34
CA MET A 19 28.97 -10.84 0.71
C MET A 19 27.46 -10.76 0.58
N GLU A 20 26.76 -10.47 1.67
CA GLU A 20 25.38 -9.99 1.65
C GLU A 20 25.33 -8.68 0.86
N GLY A 21 25.13 -8.80 -0.45
CA GLY A 21 24.70 -7.69 -1.27
C GLY A 21 23.32 -7.28 -0.75
N LYS A 22 23.23 -6.15 -0.06
CA LYS A 22 21.95 -5.44 0.11
C LYS A 22 21.38 -5.30 -1.30
N LYS A 23 20.39 -6.11 -1.65
CA LYS A 23 19.52 -5.82 -2.79
C LYS A 23 18.85 -4.50 -2.43
N ASP A 24 19.26 -3.43 -3.10
CA ASP A 24 18.53 -2.17 -3.09
C ASP A 24 17.15 -2.49 -3.67
N PHE A 25 16.17 -2.64 -2.79
CA PHE A 25 14.78 -2.78 -3.19
C PHE A 25 14.41 -1.47 -3.89
N GLU A 26 14.02 -1.56 -5.14
CA GLU A 26 13.57 -0.43 -5.94
C GLU A 26 12.32 0.14 -5.28
N GLU A 27 12.50 1.23 -4.54
CA GLU A 27 11.46 1.91 -3.80
C GLU A 27 10.56 2.61 -4.80
N ILE A 28 9.28 2.22 -4.87
CA ILE A 28 8.32 2.89 -5.76
C ILE A 28 8.02 4.26 -5.17
N ARG A 29 8.56 5.29 -5.78
CA ARG A 29 8.36 6.69 -5.40
C ARG A 29 7.02 7.20 -5.91
N VAL A 30 5.96 6.94 -5.16
CA VAL A 30 4.58 7.30 -5.54
C VAL A 30 4.43 8.79 -5.86
N GLY A 31 5.10 9.68 -5.13
CA GLY A 31 5.05 11.13 -5.40
C GLY A 31 5.59 11.50 -6.79
N GLU A 32 6.70 10.89 -7.22
CA GLU A 32 7.23 11.08 -8.57
C GLU A 32 6.27 10.56 -9.64
N LYS A 33 5.59 9.44 -9.37
CA LYS A 33 4.57 8.89 -10.27
C LYS A 33 3.36 9.82 -10.39
N ILE A 34 2.87 10.38 -9.26
CA ILE A 34 1.79 11.37 -9.26
C ILE A 34 2.17 12.55 -10.15
N LYS A 35 3.36 13.11 -9.94
CA LYS A 35 3.88 14.24 -10.72
C LYS A 35 3.99 13.91 -12.20
N ALA A 36 4.63 12.78 -12.53
CA ALA A 36 4.84 12.36 -13.91
C ALA A 36 3.51 12.16 -14.66
N LEU A 37 2.52 11.51 -14.05
CA LEU A 37 1.20 11.30 -14.64
C LEU A 37 0.42 12.61 -14.81
N ARG A 38 0.51 13.50 -13.84
CA ARG A 38 -0.08 14.85 -13.94
C ARG A 38 0.51 15.62 -15.10
N GLU A 39 1.85 15.68 -15.20
CA GLU A 39 2.57 16.40 -16.25
C GLU A 39 2.35 15.78 -17.64
N GLN A 40 2.32 14.45 -17.74
CA GLN A 40 1.99 13.74 -18.97
C GLN A 40 0.61 14.12 -19.52
N LYS A 41 -0.34 14.43 -18.63
CA LYS A 41 -1.69 14.89 -18.98
C LYS A 41 -1.77 16.41 -19.20
N GLY A 42 -0.67 17.13 -19.06
CA GLY A 42 -0.64 18.60 -19.19
C GLY A 42 -1.38 19.34 -18.08
N LEU A 43 -1.62 18.71 -16.92
CA LEU A 43 -2.39 19.29 -15.85
C LEU A 43 -1.50 20.07 -14.86
N SER A 44 -1.98 21.21 -14.40
CA SER A 44 -1.39 21.94 -13.28
C SER A 44 -1.79 21.31 -11.93
N LEU A 45 -1.09 21.67 -10.85
CA LEU A 45 -1.51 21.28 -9.49
C LEU A 45 -2.91 21.77 -9.17
N LYS A 46 -3.29 22.93 -9.73
CA LYS A 46 -4.64 23.49 -9.53
C LYS A 46 -5.70 22.64 -10.21
N ASP A 47 -5.45 22.18 -11.44
CA ASP A 47 -6.39 21.33 -12.16
C ASP A 47 -6.65 20.03 -11.42
N VAL A 48 -5.58 19.40 -10.88
CA VAL A 48 -5.72 18.19 -10.08
C VAL A 48 -6.42 18.48 -8.74
N ALA A 49 -6.17 19.63 -8.13
CA ALA A 49 -6.87 20.05 -6.92
C ALA A 49 -8.39 20.18 -7.17
N ASP A 50 -8.76 20.81 -8.28
CA ASP A 50 -10.17 20.99 -8.67
C ASP A 50 -10.85 19.63 -8.99
N LEU A 51 -10.13 18.68 -9.63
CA LEU A 51 -10.63 17.33 -9.93
C LEU A 51 -10.78 16.46 -8.67
N THR A 52 -9.85 16.59 -7.72
CA THR A 52 -9.79 15.71 -6.55
C THR A 52 -10.43 16.27 -5.31
N GLY A 53 -10.62 17.60 -5.24
CA GLY A 53 -10.99 18.30 -4.02
C GLY A 53 -9.87 18.36 -2.97
N PHE A 54 -8.63 18.00 -3.34
CA PHE A 54 -7.46 18.20 -2.50
C PHE A 54 -6.94 19.64 -2.61
N SER A 55 -6.20 20.12 -1.60
CA SER A 55 -5.51 21.39 -1.75
C SER A 55 -4.25 21.24 -2.63
N THR A 56 -3.90 22.31 -3.35
CA THR A 56 -2.64 22.36 -4.11
C THR A 56 -1.41 22.14 -3.22
N ALA A 57 -1.47 22.63 -1.97
CA ALA A 57 -0.42 22.41 -0.98
C ALA A 57 -0.26 20.92 -0.63
N LEU A 58 -1.37 20.20 -0.43
CA LEU A 58 -1.36 18.75 -0.16
C LEU A 58 -0.76 17.98 -1.35
N LEU A 59 -1.20 18.30 -2.57
CA LEU A 59 -0.69 17.68 -3.79
C LEU A 59 0.81 17.93 -3.97
N SER A 60 1.26 19.18 -3.78
CA SER A 60 2.68 19.53 -3.83
C SER A 60 3.50 18.77 -2.78
N GLN A 61 2.99 18.63 -1.56
CA GLN A 61 3.66 17.86 -0.52
C GLN A 61 3.80 16.38 -0.89
N MET A 62 2.76 15.77 -1.52
CA MET A 62 2.84 14.39 -2.02
C MET A 62 3.86 14.25 -3.14
N GLU A 63 3.83 15.14 -4.15
CA GLU A 63 4.78 15.10 -5.29
C GLU A 63 6.23 15.29 -4.85
N ASN A 64 6.47 16.03 -3.77
CA ASN A 64 7.80 16.31 -3.22
C ASN A 64 8.19 15.37 -2.05
N HIS A 65 7.47 14.28 -1.85
CA HIS A 65 7.73 13.28 -0.79
C HIS A 65 7.74 13.85 0.64
N LEU A 66 7.03 14.94 0.89
CA LEU A 66 6.89 15.51 2.22
C LEU A 66 5.80 14.83 3.05
N ILE A 67 4.84 14.19 2.37
CA ILE A 67 3.79 13.36 2.97
C ILE A 67 3.55 12.12 2.15
N SER A 68 3.16 11.03 2.82
CA SER A 68 2.72 9.79 2.18
C SER A 68 1.21 9.86 1.92
N PRO A 69 0.75 9.67 0.65
CA PRO A 69 -0.67 9.52 0.40
C PRO A 69 -1.18 8.21 1.01
N SER A 70 -2.35 8.25 1.64
CA SER A 70 -3.07 7.02 1.99
C SER A 70 -3.48 6.27 0.73
N LEU A 71 -3.78 4.99 0.86
CA LEU A 71 -4.22 4.17 -0.27
C LEU A 71 -5.50 4.75 -0.92
N GLY A 72 -6.47 5.21 -0.11
CA GLY A 72 -7.64 5.92 -0.60
C GLY A 72 -7.31 7.22 -1.36
N THR A 73 -6.26 7.94 -0.96
CA THR A 73 -5.76 9.10 -1.71
C THR A 73 -5.23 8.71 -3.08
N ILE A 74 -4.49 7.60 -3.16
CA ILE A 74 -3.96 7.07 -4.43
C ILE A 74 -5.11 6.65 -5.35
N ILE A 75 -6.12 5.96 -4.84
CA ILE A 75 -7.31 5.55 -5.59
C ILE A 75 -8.02 6.79 -6.15
N LYS A 76 -8.26 7.80 -5.31
CA LYS A 76 -8.92 9.04 -5.72
C LYS A 76 -8.13 9.79 -6.79
N LEU A 77 -6.81 9.85 -6.67
CA LEU A 77 -5.93 10.43 -7.69
C LEU A 77 -5.98 9.64 -9.00
N ALA A 78 -5.86 8.30 -8.94
CA ALA A 78 -5.90 7.44 -10.10
C ALA A 78 -7.19 7.67 -10.91
N ARG A 79 -8.32 7.66 -10.22
CA ARG A 79 -9.63 7.89 -10.83
C ARG A 79 -9.76 9.28 -11.43
N SER A 80 -9.40 10.32 -10.68
CA SER A 80 -9.48 11.72 -11.15
C SER A 80 -8.57 11.98 -12.33
N LEU A 81 -7.47 11.27 -12.44
CA LEU A 81 -6.55 11.33 -13.57
C LEU A 81 -6.91 10.36 -14.70
N GLY A 82 -7.95 9.51 -14.54
CA GLY A 82 -8.32 8.50 -15.52
C GLY A 82 -7.18 7.51 -15.82
N VAL A 83 -6.49 7.06 -14.76
CA VAL A 83 -5.43 6.05 -14.80
C VAL A 83 -5.76 4.94 -13.81
N ARG A 84 -5.12 3.78 -13.94
CA ARG A 84 -5.31 2.68 -12.98
C ARG A 84 -4.47 2.92 -11.71
N VAL A 85 -4.91 2.39 -10.59
CA VAL A 85 -4.14 2.44 -9.35
C VAL A 85 -2.75 1.82 -9.53
N GLY A 86 -2.65 0.74 -10.31
CA GLY A 86 -1.40 0.08 -10.67
C GLY A 86 -0.37 0.98 -11.35
N ASP A 87 -0.81 1.99 -12.11
CA ASP A 87 0.09 2.92 -12.79
C ASP A 87 0.90 3.75 -11.79
N PHE A 88 0.34 4.06 -10.60
CA PHE A 88 1.08 4.67 -9.50
C PHE A 88 1.98 3.68 -8.76
N LEU A 89 1.56 2.42 -8.73
CA LEU A 89 2.20 1.37 -7.97
C LEU A 89 3.28 0.61 -8.77
N GLY A 90 3.65 1.14 -9.96
CA GLY A 90 4.73 0.58 -10.78
C GLY A 90 4.34 -0.70 -11.50
N GLU A 91 3.09 -0.80 -11.97
CA GLU A 91 2.65 -1.92 -12.81
C GLU A 91 3.51 -2.02 -14.06
N THR A 92 4.14 -3.15 -14.25
CA THR A 92 4.87 -3.51 -15.46
C THR A 92 3.95 -4.27 -16.42
N GLN A 93 4.40 -4.52 -17.66
CA GLN A 93 3.72 -5.42 -18.60
C GLN A 93 3.82 -6.87 -18.06
N GLY A 94 2.96 -7.20 -17.07
CA GLY A 94 3.01 -8.46 -16.36
C GLY A 94 2.21 -9.57 -17.03
N GLU A 95 2.31 -10.76 -16.45
CA GLU A 95 1.57 -11.96 -16.83
C GLU A 95 0.16 -11.94 -16.21
N PRO A 96 -0.77 -12.82 -16.67
CA PRO A 96 -2.12 -12.93 -16.12
C PRO A 96 -2.14 -13.42 -14.64
N PHE A 97 -1.01 -13.86 -14.12
CA PHE A 97 -0.83 -14.25 -12.71
C PHE A 97 0.51 -13.75 -12.17
N THR A 98 0.63 -13.67 -10.85
CA THR A 98 1.91 -13.40 -10.18
C THR A 98 2.03 -14.23 -8.91
N ILE A 99 3.25 -14.60 -8.55
CA ILE A 99 3.59 -15.21 -7.26
C ILE A 99 4.57 -14.25 -6.58
N VAL A 100 4.16 -13.67 -5.47
CA VAL A 100 5.00 -12.76 -4.69
C VAL A 100 5.48 -13.48 -3.45
N ARG A 101 6.77 -13.79 -3.39
CA ARG A 101 7.40 -14.40 -2.22
C ARG A 101 7.57 -13.36 -1.10
N LYS A 102 7.58 -13.80 0.15
CA LYS A 102 7.65 -12.92 1.32
C LYS A 102 8.84 -11.95 1.28
N ASP A 103 9.97 -12.41 0.82
CA ASP A 103 11.24 -11.69 0.69
C ASP A 103 11.37 -10.89 -0.62
N GLU A 104 10.41 -11.04 -1.54
CA GLU A 104 10.37 -10.32 -2.83
C GLU A 104 9.30 -9.23 -2.88
N ARG A 105 8.59 -8.97 -1.78
CA ARG A 105 7.55 -7.95 -1.71
C ARG A 105 8.13 -6.56 -1.98
N LYS A 106 7.51 -5.84 -2.89
CA LYS A 106 7.89 -4.45 -3.18
C LYS A 106 7.24 -3.51 -2.16
N ASN A 107 8.06 -2.72 -1.50
CA ASN A 107 7.61 -1.68 -0.61
C ASN A 107 7.15 -0.47 -1.46
N ILE A 108 5.87 -0.12 -1.41
CA ILE A 108 5.29 0.92 -2.27
C ILE A 108 5.43 2.30 -1.64
N SER A 109 5.59 2.36 -0.33
CA SER A 109 5.62 3.63 0.38
C SER A 109 6.30 3.43 1.73
N ARG A 110 7.62 3.62 1.75
CA ARG A 110 8.33 3.94 2.98
C ARG A 110 8.84 5.35 2.83
N PHE A 111 8.03 6.32 3.21
CA PHE A 111 8.53 7.68 3.31
C PHE A 111 9.45 7.75 4.52
N ALA A 112 10.74 7.70 4.26
CA ALA A 112 11.71 8.16 5.23
C ALA A 112 11.46 9.65 5.42
N SER A 113 10.78 10.03 6.51
CA SER A 113 10.65 11.42 6.83
C SER A 113 12.04 12.00 7.06
N LYS A 114 12.32 13.11 6.43
CA LYS A 114 13.46 13.94 6.74
C LYS A 114 13.21 14.54 8.10
N ASP A 115 13.13 14.30 9.18
CA ASP A 115 12.86 15.00 10.45
C ASP A 115 12.04 14.20 11.47
N GLY A 116 12.07 12.84 11.42
CA GLY A 116 11.43 12.02 12.48
C GLY A 116 9.90 11.98 12.44
N VAL A 117 9.26 12.52 11.39
CA VAL A 117 7.80 12.46 11.21
C VAL A 117 7.42 11.06 10.72
N LYS A 118 6.60 10.32 11.46
CA LYS A 118 6.04 9.03 11.06
C LYS A 118 4.60 9.22 10.57
N TYR A 119 4.30 8.72 9.38
CA TYR A 119 2.98 8.89 8.75
C TYR A 119 1.99 7.77 9.05
N GLY A 120 2.42 6.75 9.76
CA GLY A 120 1.55 5.72 10.28
C GLY A 120 1.23 4.56 9.34
N TYR A 121 1.70 4.56 8.08
CA TYR A 121 1.42 3.49 7.13
C TYR A 121 2.66 3.11 6.32
N SER A 122 2.89 1.80 6.16
CA SER A 122 3.75 1.26 5.11
C SER A 122 3.02 0.15 4.35
N TYR A 123 3.23 0.05 3.05
CA TYR A 123 2.50 -0.85 2.16
C TYR A 123 3.48 -1.78 1.43
N GLU A 124 3.21 -3.08 1.46
CA GLU A 124 3.88 -4.08 0.64
C GLU A 124 2.88 -4.69 -0.35
N SER A 125 3.09 -4.52 -1.65
CA SER A 125 2.18 -5.08 -2.64
C SER A 125 2.33 -6.60 -2.75
N LEU A 126 1.18 -7.28 -2.82
CA LEU A 126 1.09 -8.71 -3.04
C LEU A 126 0.71 -9.08 -4.48
N GLY A 127 0.56 -8.09 -5.36
CA GLY A 127 0.09 -8.33 -6.73
C GLY A 127 0.71 -7.42 -7.79
N PHE A 128 1.89 -6.82 -7.53
CA PHE A 128 2.46 -5.75 -8.36
C PHE A 128 2.73 -6.13 -9.83
N ASP A 129 3.02 -7.41 -10.13
CA ASP A 129 3.33 -7.89 -11.48
C ASP A 129 2.12 -8.57 -12.18
N LYS A 130 0.93 -8.62 -11.57
CA LYS A 130 -0.26 -9.16 -12.23
C LYS A 130 -0.85 -8.12 -13.17
N LYS A 131 -0.95 -8.47 -14.44
CA LYS A 131 -1.61 -7.67 -15.47
C LYS A 131 -3.13 -7.58 -15.25
N ASP A 132 -3.70 -6.42 -15.56
CA ASP A 132 -5.16 -6.17 -15.57
C ASP A 132 -5.86 -6.62 -14.27
N ARG A 133 -5.26 -6.31 -13.11
CA ARG A 133 -5.85 -6.64 -11.82
C ARG A 133 -6.96 -5.66 -11.45
N HIS A 134 -8.02 -6.19 -10.88
CA HIS A 134 -9.16 -5.42 -10.33
C HIS A 134 -9.05 -5.23 -8.82
N MET A 135 -8.27 -6.07 -8.16
CA MET A 135 -8.03 -6.00 -6.73
C MET A 135 -6.57 -5.61 -6.45
N GLU A 136 -6.38 -4.79 -5.43
CA GLU A 136 -5.07 -4.36 -4.97
C GLU A 136 -4.81 -4.94 -3.57
N PRO A 137 -4.17 -6.12 -3.48
CA PRO A 137 -3.85 -6.74 -2.20
C PRO A 137 -2.52 -6.22 -1.65
N PHE A 138 -2.51 -5.88 -0.34
CA PHE A 138 -1.36 -5.38 0.39
C PHE A 138 -1.20 -6.02 1.75
N ILE A 139 0.05 -6.14 2.19
CA ILE A 139 0.33 -6.11 3.63
C ILE A 139 0.53 -4.65 4.00
N VAL A 140 -0.25 -4.19 4.96
CA VAL A 140 -0.14 -2.83 5.50
C VAL A 140 0.35 -2.92 6.93
N THR A 141 1.41 -2.18 7.23
CA THR A 141 1.85 -1.98 8.62
C THR A 141 1.34 -0.62 9.08
N LEU A 142 0.51 -0.64 10.12
CA LEU A 142 0.01 0.55 10.80
C LEU A 142 0.98 0.85 11.95
N GLU A 143 1.59 2.03 11.91
CA GLU A 143 2.53 2.49 12.94
C GLU A 143 1.95 3.69 13.69
N PRO A 144 2.36 3.94 14.94
CA PRO A 144 2.02 5.16 15.64
C PRO A 144 2.43 6.38 14.81
N ALA A 145 1.46 7.22 14.45
CA ALA A 145 1.70 8.42 13.67
C ALA A 145 2.06 9.60 14.58
N THR A 146 3.12 10.34 14.27
CA THR A 146 3.45 11.60 14.96
C THR A 146 2.47 12.71 14.57
N VAL A 147 1.86 12.59 13.37
CA VAL A 147 0.79 13.50 12.92
C VAL A 147 -0.51 12.68 12.85
N LYS A 148 -1.41 12.93 13.79
CA LYS A 148 -2.74 12.30 13.77
C LYS A 148 -3.55 12.94 12.63
N ALA A 149 -3.75 12.20 11.54
CA ALA A 149 -4.66 12.62 10.49
C ALA A 149 -6.09 12.64 11.05
N ALA A 150 -6.67 13.83 11.20
CA ALA A 150 -8.05 13.97 11.69
C ALA A 150 -9.11 13.61 10.65
N LYS A 151 -8.71 13.41 9.37
CA LYS A 151 -9.64 13.20 8.26
C LYS A 151 -9.82 11.74 7.94
N THR A 152 -11.09 11.35 7.72
CA THR A 152 -11.46 10.06 7.12
C THR A 152 -11.19 10.07 5.62
N SER A 153 -10.94 8.89 5.05
CA SER A 153 -10.92 8.66 3.61
C SER A 153 -12.34 8.39 3.11
N VAL A 154 -12.61 8.78 1.87
CA VAL A 154 -13.83 8.43 1.12
C VAL A 154 -13.43 8.25 -0.33
N HIS A 155 -13.72 7.09 -0.89
CA HIS A 155 -13.53 6.80 -2.32
C HIS A 155 -14.52 5.73 -2.77
N GLU A 156 -14.67 5.54 -4.06
CA GLU A 156 -15.49 4.47 -4.57
C GLU A 156 -14.74 3.13 -4.57
N GLY A 157 -15.51 2.06 -4.54
CA GLY A 157 -15.00 0.70 -4.42
C GLY A 157 -15.26 0.10 -3.05
N GLU A 158 -14.59 -0.98 -2.78
CA GLU A 158 -14.75 -1.77 -1.57
C GLU A 158 -13.40 -2.11 -0.96
N GLU A 159 -13.36 -2.27 0.35
CA GLU A 159 -12.20 -2.72 1.07
C GLU A 159 -12.52 -3.93 1.94
N PHE A 160 -11.67 -4.96 1.84
CA PHE A 160 -11.61 -6.08 2.77
C PHE A 160 -10.32 -5.99 3.58
N ILE A 161 -10.43 -6.06 4.90
CA ILE A 161 -9.27 -6.03 5.81
C ILE A 161 -9.33 -7.24 6.74
N PHE A 162 -8.18 -7.89 6.92
CA PHE A 162 -7.99 -8.97 7.87
C PHE A 162 -6.80 -8.65 8.77
N VAL A 163 -6.98 -8.71 10.07
CA VAL A 163 -5.93 -8.40 11.05
C VAL A 163 -5.00 -9.60 11.21
N LEU A 164 -3.71 -9.38 10.94
CA LEU A 164 -2.67 -10.42 11.04
C LEU A 164 -1.95 -10.37 12.40
N GLU A 165 -1.56 -9.17 12.82
CA GLU A 165 -0.81 -8.94 14.06
C GLU A 165 -1.24 -7.59 14.68
N GLY A 166 -1.19 -7.47 16.00
CA GLY A 166 -1.49 -6.23 16.72
C GLY A 166 -2.99 -5.98 16.91
N GLU A 167 -3.37 -4.73 17.10
CA GLU A 167 -4.75 -4.30 17.35
C GLU A 167 -5.08 -3.13 16.41
N MET A 168 -6.13 -3.27 15.60
CA MET A 168 -6.55 -2.27 14.63
C MET A 168 -7.79 -1.54 15.11
N GLU A 169 -7.73 -0.22 15.24
CA GLU A 169 -8.92 0.61 15.41
C GLU A 169 -9.49 0.97 14.04
N VAL A 170 -10.77 0.74 13.85
CA VAL A 170 -11.52 1.15 12.65
C VAL A 170 -12.58 2.17 13.01
N ILE A 171 -12.65 3.24 12.23
CA ILE A 171 -13.71 4.24 12.27
C ILE A 171 -14.43 4.15 10.93
N LEU A 172 -15.74 3.88 10.95
CA LEU A 172 -16.58 3.70 9.77
C LEU A 172 -17.88 4.50 9.95
N GLY A 173 -17.94 5.69 9.35
CA GLY A 173 -19.00 6.65 9.62
C GLY A 173 -19.03 7.06 11.10
N ASN A 174 -20.10 6.70 11.78
CA ASN A 174 -20.27 6.96 13.22
C ASN A 174 -19.94 5.73 14.09
N HIS A 175 -19.49 4.62 13.48
CA HIS A 175 -19.11 3.41 14.19
C HIS A 175 -17.61 3.38 14.43
N THR A 176 -17.20 2.98 15.63
CA THR A 176 -15.79 2.76 15.98
C THR A 176 -15.67 1.43 16.68
N ASP A 177 -14.70 0.62 16.28
CA ASP A 177 -14.43 -0.67 16.89
C ASP A 177 -12.93 -0.98 16.89
N VAL A 178 -12.53 -1.99 17.66
CA VAL A 178 -11.16 -2.50 17.72
C VAL A 178 -11.16 -3.96 17.30
N LEU A 179 -10.40 -4.27 16.28
CA LEU A 179 -10.25 -5.61 15.72
C LEU A 179 -8.91 -6.22 16.14
N TYR A 180 -8.94 -7.52 16.41
CA TYR A 180 -7.83 -8.33 16.89
C TYR A 180 -7.36 -9.32 15.82
N PRO A 181 -6.18 -9.96 15.97
CA PRO A 181 -5.68 -10.96 15.03
C PRO A 181 -6.72 -12.08 14.78
N GLY A 182 -7.05 -12.30 13.51
CA GLY A 182 -8.09 -13.23 13.07
C GLY A 182 -9.43 -12.57 12.75
N ASP A 183 -9.65 -11.33 13.19
CA ASP A 183 -10.85 -10.57 12.83
C ASP A 183 -10.73 -9.97 11.44
N SER A 184 -11.89 -9.72 10.82
CA SER A 184 -11.96 -9.07 9.51
C SER A 184 -13.11 -8.08 9.45
N ILE A 185 -12.98 -7.12 8.54
CA ILE A 185 -14.05 -6.19 8.18
C ILE A 185 -14.09 -6.03 6.65
N TYR A 186 -15.30 -5.89 6.12
CA TYR A 186 -15.57 -5.63 4.71
C TYR A 186 -16.59 -4.51 4.59
N TYR A 187 -16.30 -3.49 3.80
CA TYR A 187 -17.14 -2.31 3.69
C TYR A 187 -17.05 -1.62 2.34
N ASP A 188 -18.12 -0.89 2.00
CA ASP A 188 -18.12 0.08 0.91
C ASP A 188 -17.27 1.29 1.28
N SER A 189 -16.26 1.60 0.48
CA SER A 189 -15.31 2.69 0.73
C SER A 189 -15.93 4.08 0.52
N THR A 190 -17.19 4.16 0.08
CA THR A 190 -18.00 5.40 0.06
C THR A 190 -18.41 5.84 1.46
N ILE A 191 -18.37 4.95 2.44
CA ILE A 191 -18.55 5.30 3.86
C ILE A 191 -17.27 6.00 4.33
N PRO A 192 -17.36 7.18 4.98
CA PRO A 192 -16.17 7.81 5.57
C PRO A 192 -15.47 6.86 6.54
N HIS A 193 -14.23 6.52 6.26
CA HIS A 193 -13.51 5.49 7.00
C HIS A 193 -12.08 5.89 7.35
N ARG A 194 -11.55 5.29 8.41
CA ARG A 194 -10.15 5.37 8.81
C ARG A 194 -9.77 4.12 9.59
N VAL A 195 -8.60 3.58 9.30
CA VAL A 195 -7.97 2.51 10.09
C VAL A 195 -6.66 3.02 10.67
N GLN A 196 -6.34 2.60 11.87
CA GLN A 196 -5.10 2.98 12.56
C GLN A 196 -4.70 1.91 13.56
N CYS A 197 -3.45 1.93 14.02
CA CYS A 197 -3.06 1.08 15.14
C CYS A 197 -3.76 1.56 16.42
N HIS A 198 -4.22 0.60 17.24
CA HIS A 198 -4.83 0.90 18.54
C HIS A 198 -3.74 1.05 19.61
N GLN A 199 -3.87 2.05 20.49
CA GLN A 199 -2.95 2.30 21.63
C GLN A 199 -1.45 2.30 21.25
N ASP A 200 -1.11 2.86 20.10
CA ASP A 200 0.27 2.94 19.59
C ASP A 200 0.97 1.58 19.40
N LYS A 201 0.22 0.48 19.31
CA LYS A 201 0.74 -0.86 19.01
C LYS A 201 0.85 -1.06 17.50
N VAL A 202 2.06 -1.29 17.01
CA VAL A 202 2.28 -1.62 15.60
C VAL A 202 1.38 -2.80 15.20
N THR A 203 0.62 -2.61 14.15
CA THR A 203 -0.40 -3.57 13.68
C THR A 203 -0.13 -3.92 12.23
N LYS A 204 -0.24 -5.21 11.87
CA LYS A 204 -0.16 -5.66 10.48
C LYS A 204 -1.51 -6.19 10.03
N ILE A 205 -1.93 -5.78 8.86
CA ILE A 205 -3.17 -6.19 8.24
C ILE A 205 -2.93 -6.67 6.80
N LEU A 206 -3.76 -7.59 6.33
CA LEU A 206 -3.98 -7.83 4.92
C LEU A 206 -5.14 -6.93 4.49
N ALA A 207 -4.87 -6.00 3.60
CA ALA A 207 -5.88 -5.14 2.99
C ALA A 207 -6.03 -5.49 1.51
N VAL A 208 -7.27 -5.67 1.05
CA VAL A 208 -7.60 -5.89 -0.35
C VAL A 208 -8.57 -4.81 -0.78
N LEU A 209 -8.16 -3.99 -1.74
CA LEU A 209 -8.99 -2.93 -2.28
C LEU A 209 -9.50 -3.34 -3.66
N TYR A 210 -10.78 -3.17 -3.86
CA TYR A 210 -11.41 -3.24 -5.17
C TYR A 210 -11.76 -1.82 -5.61
N ALA A 211 -11.06 -1.32 -6.63
CA ALA A 211 -11.41 -0.06 -7.26
C ALA A 211 -12.36 -0.38 -8.43
N ALA A 212 -13.64 -0.06 -8.28
CA ALA A 212 -14.59 -0.23 -9.38
C ALA A 212 -14.07 0.52 -10.62
N SER A 213 -13.93 -0.20 -11.72
CA SER A 213 -13.62 0.42 -13.01
C SER A 213 -14.78 1.31 -13.43
N SER A 214 -14.49 2.58 -13.74
CA SER A 214 -15.45 3.50 -14.36
C SER A 214 -15.66 3.13 -15.81
#